data_27b94199b90eb810ce32beef04c5307d
#
_entry.id   27b94199b90eb810ce32beef04c5307d
#
_cell.length_a   1.000
_cell.length_b   1.000
_cell.length_c   1.000
_cell.angle_alpha   90.00
_cell.angle_beta   90.00
_cell.angle_gamma   90.00
#
_symmetry.space_group_name_H-M   'P 1'
#
loop_
_entity.id
_entity.type
_entity.pdbx_description
1 polymer ?
#
loop_
_entity_poly.entity_id
_entity_poly.type
_entity_poly.pdbx_seq_one_letter_code
_entity_poly.pdbx_strand_id
1 'polypeptide(L)'
;MKFRIKQVSQKLDLPVSTIRYWQQEFAEFVTPERTNGGQRRYDDKDIEVFGRIKELVYQKKQSIGQTKELLGTNGRPEEGIDWSDQTILLTGGTGSFGKHFCRQMLERHNPKVIRIYSRDELKQHEMRIEFKDDPRLRFFIGDVRDGKRLQRAMEGATMAVHAAALKQVPACEYNPFEAVKTNVHGAQNVIDAAIDTGVRKVIALSTDKAVNPVNLYGATKLCSDKLFTQGNAYAGMKGTRFSCVRYGNVIGSRGSVIPLFLQQKESGTITITDDRMTRFWITLDGAVELVIKGFYYMEGGEIFVPRIPSMRITDLARAIAPECKVEMIGIRPGEKLHEALTGEDEGRNTISYKGMYVILPNMSWWERENYHGG
;
A
#
# COMPACT_ATOMS: atom_id res chain seq x y z
N MET A 1 -27.25 -22.78 -5.55
CA MET A 1 -27.86 -24.05 -5.10
C MET A 1 -27.82 -24.13 -3.58
N LYS A 2 -28.79 -24.77 -2.86
CA LYS A 2 -28.79 -24.80 -1.38
C LYS A 2 -28.56 -26.23 -0.87
N PHE A 3 -27.52 -26.42 -0.06
CA PHE A 3 -27.03 -27.71 0.42
C PHE A 3 -27.31 -27.94 1.91
N ARG A 4 -27.55 -29.20 2.29
CA ARG A 4 -27.56 -29.62 3.69
C ARG A 4 -26.13 -29.87 4.17
N ILE A 5 -25.86 -29.78 5.47
CA ILE A 5 -24.52 -29.99 6.06
C ILE A 5 -23.86 -31.31 5.64
N LYS A 6 -24.63 -32.38 5.49
CA LYS A 6 -24.11 -33.68 4.99
C LYS A 6 -23.62 -33.61 3.54
N GLN A 7 -24.27 -32.82 2.68
CA GLN A 7 -23.86 -32.60 1.30
C GLN A 7 -22.61 -31.74 1.21
N VAL A 8 -22.50 -30.72 2.10
CA VAL A 8 -21.27 -29.93 2.24
C VAL A 8 -20.10 -30.79 2.71
N SER A 9 -20.33 -31.66 3.70
CA SER A 9 -19.37 -32.64 4.21
C SER A 9 -18.84 -33.56 3.10
N GLN A 10 -19.73 -34.09 2.25
CA GLN A 10 -19.36 -34.93 1.10
C GLN A 10 -18.59 -34.15 0.02
N LYS A 11 -19.03 -32.95 -0.34
CA LYS A 11 -18.38 -32.12 -1.37
C LYS A 11 -16.96 -31.70 -0.97
N LEU A 12 -16.75 -31.44 0.31
CA LEU A 12 -15.46 -30.93 0.82
C LEU A 12 -14.57 -32.05 1.41
N ASP A 13 -15.06 -33.27 1.46
CA ASP A 13 -14.38 -34.39 2.13
C ASP A 13 -13.92 -33.98 3.56
N LEU A 14 -14.89 -33.56 4.36
CA LEU A 14 -14.69 -33.10 5.75
C LEU A 14 -15.73 -33.68 6.68
N PRO A 15 -15.37 -34.05 7.92
CA PRO A 15 -16.36 -34.46 8.93
C PRO A 15 -17.39 -33.38 9.21
N VAL A 16 -18.64 -33.77 9.43
CA VAL A 16 -19.73 -32.82 9.79
C VAL A 16 -19.39 -32.03 11.07
N SER A 17 -18.67 -32.64 12.03
CA SER A 17 -18.16 -31.99 13.22
C SER A 17 -17.21 -30.83 12.91
N THR A 18 -16.31 -31.01 11.96
CA THR A 18 -15.36 -29.98 11.50
C THR A 18 -16.10 -28.81 10.85
N ILE A 19 -17.11 -29.09 10.01
CA ILE A 19 -17.91 -28.04 9.37
C ILE A 19 -18.69 -27.23 10.43
N ARG A 20 -19.26 -27.90 11.45
CA ARG A 20 -19.94 -27.21 12.57
C ARG A 20 -19.00 -26.34 13.38
N TYR A 21 -17.81 -26.84 13.68
CA TYR A 21 -16.76 -26.11 14.38
C TYR A 21 -16.33 -24.88 13.56
N TRP A 22 -16.01 -25.07 12.28
CA TRP A 22 -15.62 -23.97 11.42
C TRP A 22 -16.75 -22.95 11.22
N GLN A 23 -17.99 -23.37 11.08
CA GLN A 23 -19.11 -22.44 11.01
C GLN A 23 -19.23 -21.57 12.27
N GLN A 24 -18.86 -22.08 13.44
CA GLN A 24 -18.85 -21.31 14.67
C GLN A 24 -17.66 -20.37 14.74
N GLU A 25 -16.47 -20.86 14.40
CA GLU A 25 -15.24 -20.06 14.39
C GLU A 25 -15.24 -18.98 13.30
N PHE A 26 -15.76 -19.29 12.15
CA PHE A 26 -15.79 -18.41 10.97
C PHE A 26 -17.19 -17.87 10.68
N ALA A 27 -17.96 -17.56 11.72
CA ALA A 27 -19.37 -17.12 11.59
C ALA A 27 -19.53 -15.79 10.81
N GLU A 28 -18.49 -14.99 10.75
CA GLU A 28 -18.43 -13.75 9.96
C GLU A 28 -18.27 -13.99 8.44
N PHE A 29 -17.79 -15.18 8.04
CA PHE A 29 -17.56 -15.55 6.65
C PHE A 29 -18.58 -16.58 6.11
N VAL A 30 -19.19 -17.37 6.99
CA VAL A 30 -20.14 -18.44 6.66
C VAL A 30 -21.48 -18.18 7.33
N THR A 31 -22.45 -17.72 6.57
CA THR A 31 -23.76 -17.28 7.07
C THR A 31 -24.92 -18.09 6.47
N PRO A 32 -25.06 -19.41 6.81
CA PRO A 32 -26.07 -20.24 6.20
C PRO A 32 -27.49 -19.78 6.57
N GLU A 33 -28.37 -19.75 5.61
CA GLU A 33 -29.79 -19.48 5.83
C GLU A 33 -30.46 -20.58 6.70
N ARG A 34 -31.46 -20.20 7.46
CA ARG A 34 -32.30 -21.15 8.20
C ARG A 34 -33.66 -21.30 7.50
N THR A 35 -34.10 -22.54 7.34
CA THR A 35 -35.48 -22.83 6.90
C THR A 35 -36.46 -22.54 8.00
N ASN A 36 -37.77 -22.46 7.69
CA ASN A 36 -38.86 -22.28 8.67
C ASN A 36 -38.85 -23.35 9.79
N GLY A 37 -38.24 -24.53 9.55
CA GLY A 37 -37.98 -25.58 10.54
C GLY A 37 -36.61 -25.49 11.23
N GLY A 38 -35.92 -24.37 11.19
CA GLY A 38 -34.63 -24.13 11.86
C GLY A 38 -33.40 -24.84 11.26
N GLN A 39 -33.56 -25.60 10.17
CA GLN A 39 -32.46 -26.31 9.52
C GLN A 39 -31.58 -25.34 8.69
N ARG A 40 -30.27 -25.45 8.85
CA ARG A 40 -29.28 -24.66 8.09
C ARG A 40 -29.19 -25.11 6.63
N ARG A 41 -29.09 -24.14 5.73
CA ARG A 41 -28.86 -24.31 4.30
C ARG A 41 -27.67 -23.49 3.87
N TYR A 42 -26.71 -24.15 3.24
CA TYR A 42 -25.47 -23.57 2.73
C TYR A 42 -25.62 -23.33 1.24
N ASP A 43 -25.14 -22.20 0.76
CA ASP A 43 -25.09 -21.92 -0.68
C ASP A 43 -23.71 -22.25 -1.27
N ASP A 44 -23.55 -21.95 -2.56
CA ASP A 44 -22.27 -22.21 -3.26
C ASP A 44 -21.13 -21.34 -2.70
N LYS A 45 -21.44 -20.14 -2.19
CA LYS A 45 -20.46 -19.23 -1.55
C LYS A 45 -19.97 -19.80 -0.21
N ASP A 46 -20.86 -20.31 0.60
CA ASP A 46 -20.49 -20.97 1.87
C ASP A 46 -19.55 -22.16 1.62
N ILE A 47 -19.79 -22.93 0.55
CA ILE A 47 -18.94 -24.07 0.17
C ILE A 47 -17.55 -23.61 -0.26
N GLU A 48 -17.46 -22.54 -1.04
CA GLU A 48 -16.21 -21.95 -1.47
C GLU A 48 -15.37 -21.46 -0.27
N VAL A 49 -15.99 -20.75 0.67
CA VAL A 49 -15.36 -20.31 1.92
C VAL A 49 -14.83 -21.49 2.71
N PHE A 50 -15.63 -22.55 2.91
CA PHE A 50 -15.14 -23.77 3.59
C PHE A 50 -14.00 -24.47 2.84
N GLY A 51 -14.01 -24.47 1.51
CA GLY A 51 -12.92 -24.96 0.68
C GLY A 51 -11.63 -24.20 0.93
N ARG A 52 -11.73 -22.88 1.03
CA ARG A 52 -10.60 -22.00 1.34
C ARG A 52 -10.07 -22.19 2.76
N ILE A 53 -10.97 -22.34 3.74
CA ILE A 53 -10.57 -22.69 5.11
C ILE A 53 -9.81 -24.03 5.13
N LYS A 54 -10.30 -25.05 4.41
CA LYS A 54 -9.63 -26.36 4.29
C LYS A 54 -8.21 -26.20 3.76
N GLU A 55 -8.02 -25.43 2.68
CA GLU A 55 -6.70 -25.14 2.09
C GLU A 55 -5.77 -24.49 3.12
N LEU A 56 -6.22 -23.42 3.76
CA LEU A 56 -5.40 -22.64 4.69
C LEU A 56 -5.03 -23.46 5.94
N VAL A 57 -5.99 -24.17 6.55
CA VAL A 57 -5.77 -24.91 7.79
C VAL A 57 -4.97 -26.20 7.53
N TYR A 58 -5.35 -27.01 6.53
CA TYR A 58 -4.72 -28.33 6.33
C TYR A 58 -3.52 -28.32 5.41
N GLN A 59 -3.53 -27.54 4.32
CA GLN A 59 -2.41 -27.52 3.38
C GLN A 59 -1.36 -26.49 3.77
N LYS A 60 -1.76 -25.29 4.19
CA LYS A 60 -0.84 -24.21 4.59
C LYS A 60 -0.54 -24.18 6.08
N LYS A 61 -1.15 -25.08 6.88
CA LYS A 61 -0.96 -25.24 8.33
C LYS A 61 -1.13 -23.93 9.13
N GLN A 62 -2.03 -23.06 8.70
CA GLN A 62 -2.33 -21.81 9.38
C GLN A 62 -3.18 -22.06 10.64
N SER A 63 -2.96 -21.27 11.69
CA SER A 63 -3.84 -21.27 12.86
C SER A 63 -5.22 -20.70 12.53
N ILE A 64 -6.24 -20.97 13.37
CA ILE A 64 -7.60 -20.41 13.19
C ILE A 64 -7.55 -18.87 13.11
N GLY A 65 -6.76 -18.21 13.98
CA GLY A 65 -6.60 -16.74 13.97
C GLY A 65 -6.00 -16.23 12.66
N GLN A 66 -4.91 -16.85 12.20
CA GLN A 66 -4.28 -16.52 10.91
C GLN A 66 -5.22 -16.80 9.72
N THR A 67 -6.01 -17.89 9.82
CA THR A 67 -6.99 -18.23 8.79
C THR A 67 -8.11 -17.19 8.74
N LYS A 68 -8.60 -16.67 9.88
CA LYS A 68 -9.58 -15.58 9.93
C LYS A 68 -9.02 -14.31 9.30
N GLU A 69 -7.80 -13.96 9.63
CA GLU A 69 -7.11 -12.81 9.06
C GLU A 69 -6.96 -12.96 7.53
N LEU A 70 -6.52 -14.12 7.06
CA LEU A 70 -6.37 -14.44 5.63
C LEU A 70 -7.71 -14.54 4.89
N LEU A 71 -8.77 -14.98 5.53
CA LEU A 71 -10.14 -14.97 4.98
C LEU A 71 -10.70 -13.54 4.96
N GLY A 72 -10.45 -12.75 5.98
CA GLY A 72 -10.81 -11.33 6.01
C GLY A 72 -10.09 -10.52 4.94
N THR A 73 -8.87 -10.94 4.58
CA THR A 73 -8.10 -10.35 3.46
C THR A 73 -8.45 -10.97 2.09
N ASN A 74 -8.98 -12.21 2.03
CA ASN A 74 -9.22 -12.99 0.81
C ASN A 74 -10.68 -13.45 0.62
N GLY A 75 -11.62 -13.00 1.43
CA GLY A 75 -12.99 -13.54 1.50
C GLY A 75 -14.00 -13.02 0.47
N ARG A 76 -13.57 -12.24 -0.48
CA ARG A 76 -14.16 -12.08 -1.82
C ARG A 76 -12.99 -12.05 -2.79
N PRO A 77 -13.07 -12.62 -3.99
CA PRO A 77 -12.31 -12.06 -5.07
C PRO A 77 -12.64 -10.56 -5.03
N GLU A 78 -11.63 -9.72 -5.00
CA GLU A 78 -11.80 -8.26 -5.08
C GLU A 78 -12.50 -8.01 -6.41
N GLU A 79 -13.83 -8.21 -6.42
CA GLU A 79 -14.68 -8.07 -7.58
C GLU A 79 -14.58 -6.63 -8.02
N GLY A 80 -13.96 -6.38 -9.16
CA GLY A 80 -14.04 -5.09 -9.78
C GLY A 80 -12.85 -4.61 -10.61
N ILE A 81 -11.62 -5.12 -10.45
CA ILE A 81 -10.51 -4.69 -11.32
C ILE A 81 -10.01 -5.88 -12.14
N ASP A 82 -10.35 -5.90 -13.42
CA ASP A 82 -9.67 -6.77 -14.37
C ASP A 82 -8.30 -6.14 -14.71
N TRP A 83 -7.27 -6.65 -14.06
CA TRP A 83 -5.90 -6.18 -14.25
C TRP A 83 -5.38 -6.45 -15.66
N SER A 84 -5.86 -7.51 -16.33
CA SER A 84 -5.42 -7.88 -17.67
C SER A 84 -5.78 -6.82 -18.73
N ASP A 85 -6.72 -5.94 -18.41
CA ASP A 85 -7.11 -4.80 -19.24
C ASP A 85 -6.50 -3.46 -18.79
N GLN A 86 -5.74 -3.45 -17.68
CA GLN A 86 -5.19 -2.19 -17.14
C GLN A 86 -3.81 -1.88 -17.73
N THR A 87 -3.67 -0.61 -18.14
CA THR A 87 -2.37 0.03 -18.41
C THR A 87 -2.05 0.96 -17.27
N ILE A 88 -0.98 0.67 -16.52
CA ILE A 88 -0.59 1.37 -15.30
C ILE A 88 0.63 2.24 -15.56
N LEU A 89 0.56 3.55 -15.33
CA LEU A 89 1.76 4.38 -15.26
C LEU A 89 2.32 4.37 -13.84
N LEU A 90 3.62 4.09 -13.70
CA LEU A 90 4.33 4.07 -12.43
C LEU A 90 5.48 5.08 -12.44
N THR A 91 5.30 6.23 -11.78
CA THR A 91 6.38 7.20 -11.62
C THR A 91 7.34 6.74 -10.54
N GLY A 92 8.64 7.01 -10.71
CA GLY A 92 9.65 6.49 -9.79
C GLY A 92 9.82 4.95 -9.86
N GLY A 93 9.40 4.34 -10.96
CA GLY A 93 9.28 2.89 -11.12
C GLY A 93 10.57 2.10 -10.99
N THR A 94 11.75 2.74 -11.15
CA THR A 94 13.07 2.11 -10.95
C THR A 94 13.55 2.10 -9.49
N GLY A 95 12.77 2.67 -8.57
CA GLY A 95 13.03 2.63 -7.12
C GLY A 95 12.71 1.27 -6.50
N SER A 96 13.05 1.09 -5.19
CA SER A 96 12.79 -0.17 -4.47
C SER A 96 11.31 -0.57 -4.49
N PHE A 97 10.41 0.38 -4.20
CA PHE A 97 8.97 0.15 -4.29
C PHE A 97 8.56 -0.22 -5.72
N GLY A 98 8.99 0.56 -6.72
CA GLY A 98 8.58 0.39 -8.10
C GLY A 98 8.96 -0.98 -8.68
N LYS A 99 10.19 -1.44 -8.44
CA LYS A 99 10.64 -2.77 -8.85
C LYS A 99 9.81 -3.87 -8.18
N HIS A 100 9.53 -3.71 -6.88
CA HIS A 100 8.73 -4.69 -6.12
C HIS A 100 7.26 -4.71 -6.58
N PHE A 101 6.68 -3.54 -6.83
CA PHE A 101 5.33 -3.40 -7.41
C PHE A 101 5.25 -4.12 -8.76
N CYS A 102 6.20 -3.89 -9.66
CA CYS A 102 6.22 -4.58 -10.96
C CYS A 102 6.28 -6.10 -10.81
N ARG A 103 7.17 -6.61 -9.94
CA ARG A 103 7.30 -8.06 -9.71
C ARG A 103 5.97 -8.66 -9.22
N GLN A 104 5.38 -8.07 -8.19
CA GLN A 104 4.13 -8.58 -7.61
C GLN A 104 2.96 -8.49 -8.59
N MET A 105 2.85 -7.39 -9.34
CA MET A 105 1.81 -7.23 -10.37
C MET A 105 1.95 -8.24 -11.50
N LEU A 106 3.18 -8.48 -11.99
CA LEU A 106 3.43 -9.44 -13.06
C LEU A 106 3.17 -10.88 -12.63
N GLU A 107 3.50 -11.23 -11.39
CA GLU A 107 3.35 -12.58 -10.85
C GLU A 107 1.92 -12.92 -10.43
N ARG A 108 1.18 -11.95 -9.86
CA ARG A 108 -0.10 -12.23 -9.19
C ARG A 108 -1.33 -11.66 -9.88
N HIS A 109 -1.17 -10.58 -10.66
CA HIS A 109 -2.30 -9.81 -11.21
C HIS A 109 -2.34 -9.74 -12.74
N ASN A 110 -1.24 -10.05 -13.41
CA ASN A 110 -1.12 -10.10 -14.87
C ASN A 110 -1.67 -8.85 -15.59
N PRO A 111 -1.13 -7.63 -15.32
CA PRO A 111 -1.60 -6.40 -15.96
C PRO A 111 -1.28 -6.39 -17.45
N LYS A 112 -2.09 -5.68 -18.25
CA LYS A 112 -1.86 -5.49 -19.68
C LYS A 112 -0.51 -4.86 -19.96
N VAL A 113 -0.21 -3.73 -19.28
CA VAL A 113 1.06 -3.01 -19.40
C VAL A 113 1.37 -2.23 -18.12
N ILE A 114 2.62 -2.25 -17.69
CA ILE A 114 3.13 -1.29 -16.69
C ILE A 114 4.15 -0.39 -17.38
N ARG A 115 3.88 0.92 -17.39
CA ARG A 115 4.78 1.95 -17.91
C ARG A 115 5.66 2.48 -16.79
N ILE A 116 6.94 2.20 -16.86
CA ILE A 116 7.95 2.66 -15.91
C ILE A 116 8.40 4.06 -16.30
N TYR A 117 8.08 5.06 -15.49
CA TYR A 117 8.46 6.45 -15.74
C TYR A 117 9.50 6.92 -14.73
N SER A 118 10.71 7.15 -15.18
CA SER A 118 11.83 7.60 -14.34
C SER A 118 12.89 8.33 -15.15
N ARG A 119 13.76 9.08 -14.45
CA ARG A 119 14.79 9.94 -15.08
C ARG A 119 16.03 9.18 -15.53
N ASP A 120 16.36 8.10 -14.84
CA ASP A 120 17.64 7.41 -14.91
C ASP A 120 17.56 6.26 -15.92
N GLU A 121 18.22 6.43 -17.07
CA GLU A 121 18.24 5.43 -18.15
C GLU A 121 18.98 4.15 -17.74
N LEU A 122 20.08 4.27 -16.96
CA LEU A 122 20.85 3.12 -16.52
C LEU A 122 20.01 2.22 -15.62
N LYS A 123 19.30 2.80 -14.64
CA LYS A 123 18.37 2.02 -13.77
C LYS A 123 17.24 1.40 -14.56
N GLN A 124 16.76 2.03 -15.64
CA GLN A 124 15.77 1.43 -16.53
C GLN A 124 16.38 0.25 -17.30
N HIS A 125 17.60 0.37 -17.78
CA HIS A 125 18.32 -0.72 -18.46
C HIS A 125 18.56 -1.90 -17.50
N GLU A 126 19.07 -1.65 -16.29
CA GLU A 126 19.24 -2.68 -15.25
C GLU A 126 17.94 -3.38 -14.92
N MET A 127 16.84 -2.62 -14.78
CA MET A 127 15.52 -3.16 -14.51
C MET A 127 15.00 -4.02 -15.68
N ARG A 128 15.26 -3.63 -16.92
CA ARG A 128 14.92 -4.42 -18.10
C ARG A 128 15.58 -5.79 -18.07
N ILE A 129 16.88 -5.84 -17.76
CA ILE A 129 17.63 -7.09 -17.62
C ILE A 129 17.07 -7.93 -16.46
N GLU A 130 16.84 -7.31 -15.29
CA GLU A 130 16.30 -7.98 -14.11
C GLU A 130 14.95 -8.66 -14.39
N PHE A 131 14.11 -8.03 -15.19
CA PHE A 131 12.77 -8.53 -15.56
C PHE A 131 12.77 -9.29 -16.90
N LYS A 132 13.95 -9.66 -17.44
CA LYS A 132 14.11 -10.49 -18.65
C LYS A 132 13.31 -9.96 -19.85
N ASP A 133 13.31 -8.65 -20.05
CA ASP A 133 12.57 -7.96 -21.12
C ASP A 133 11.08 -8.33 -21.17
N ASP A 134 10.42 -8.52 -20.02
CA ASP A 134 8.98 -8.86 -19.96
C ASP A 134 8.17 -7.91 -20.85
N PRO A 135 7.41 -8.43 -21.85
CA PRO A 135 6.72 -7.61 -22.83
C PRO A 135 5.63 -6.72 -22.24
N ARG A 136 5.21 -6.93 -20.99
CA ARG A 136 4.25 -6.10 -20.27
C ARG A 136 4.87 -4.85 -19.68
N LEU A 137 6.22 -4.75 -19.59
CA LEU A 137 6.92 -3.56 -19.12
C LEU A 137 7.27 -2.63 -20.29
N ARG A 138 7.03 -1.33 -20.11
CA ARG A 138 7.38 -0.26 -21.04
C ARG A 138 8.14 0.83 -20.30
N PHE A 139 9.30 1.17 -20.80
CA PHE A 139 10.22 2.10 -20.16
C PHE A 139 10.15 3.47 -20.80
N PHE A 140 9.83 4.48 -19.99
CA PHE A 140 9.72 5.88 -20.39
C PHE A 140 10.70 6.73 -19.61
N ILE A 141 11.71 7.28 -20.28
CA ILE A 141 12.59 8.28 -19.67
C ILE A 141 11.81 9.58 -19.55
N GLY A 142 11.78 10.13 -18.34
CA GLY A 142 11.11 11.40 -18.06
C GLY A 142 11.19 11.80 -16.59
N ASP A 143 10.96 13.08 -16.34
CA ASP A 143 10.94 13.71 -15.03
C ASP A 143 9.51 14.15 -14.71
N VAL A 144 9.02 13.93 -13.48
CA VAL A 144 7.69 14.39 -13.05
C VAL A 144 7.55 15.91 -13.06
N ARG A 145 8.66 16.64 -13.10
CA ARG A 145 8.69 18.09 -13.26
C ARG A 145 8.36 18.56 -14.69
N ASP A 146 8.45 17.65 -15.66
CA ASP A 146 8.06 17.90 -17.05
C ASP A 146 6.62 17.38 -17.30
N GLY A 147 5.64 18.27 -17.14
CA GLY A 147 4.22 17.95 -17.30
C GLY A 147 3.89 17.48 -18.71
N LYS A 148 4.50 18.07 -19.76
CA LYS A 148 4.23 17.67 -21.15
C LYS A 148 4.73 16.26 -21.45
N ARG A 149 5.92 15.90 -20.96
CA ARG A 149 6.47 14.56 -21.10
C ARG A 149 5.63 13.54 -20.31
N LEU A 150 5.19 13.91 -19.11
CA LEU A 150 4.35 13.07 -18.27
C LEU A 150 2.98 12.83 -18.91
N GLN A 151 2.33 13.86 -19.44
CA GLN A 151 1.07 13.75 -20.18
C GLN A 151 1.21 12.76 -21.35
N ARG A 152 2.28 12.89 -22.14
CA ARG A 152 2.56 11.96 -23.24
C ARG A 152 2.76 10.51 -22.76
N ALA A 153 3.37 10.31 -21.59
CA ALA A 153 3.57 8.98 -21.01
C ALA A 153 2.26 8.39 -20.44
N MET A 154 1.31 9.25 -20.00
CA MET A 154 0.00 8.86 -19.49
C MET A 154 -1.04 8.56 -20.57
N GLU A 155 -0.84 9.00 -21.81
CA GLU A 155 -1.79 8.79 -22.90
C GLU A 155 -2.23 7.32 -23.02
N GLY A 156 -3.53 7.03 -22.84
CA GLY A 156 -4.09 5.67 -22.83
C GLY A 156 -3.71 4.83 -21.60
N ALA A 157 -3.16 5.41 -20.53
CA ALA A 157 -3.09 4.75 -19.24
C ALA A 157 -4.47 4.78 -18.55
N THR A 158 -4.83 3.66 -17.90
CA THR A 158 -6.10 3.55 -17.17
C THR A 158 -5.94 3.85 -15.69
N MET A 159 -4.76 3.61 -15.16
CA MET A 159 -4.40 3.79 -13.75
C MET A 159 -3.00 4.39 -13.61
N ALA A 160 -2.72 5.05 -12.49
CA ALA A 160 -1.38 5.54 -12.20
C ALA A 160 -0.99 5.36 -10.72
N VAL A 161 0.29 5.08 -10.49
CA VAL A 161 0.92 5.08 -9.15
C VAL A 161 2.00 6.14 -9.13
N HIS A 162 1.85 7.12 -8.25
CA HIS A 162 2.85 8.17 -8.08
C HIS A 162 3.79 7.85 -6.91
N ALA A 163 4.96 7.28 -7.25
CA ALA A 163 6.01 6.92 -6.28
C ALA A 163 7.30 7.76 -6.41
N ALA A 164 7.34 8.70 -7.36
CA ALA A 164 8.48 9.59 -7.54
C ALA A 164 8.51 10.70 -6.48
N ALA A 165 9.58 10.78 -5.71
CA ALA A 165 9.81 11.86 -4.76
C ALA A 165 11.30 12.01 -4.43
N LEU A 166 11.72 13.19 -3.98
CA LEU A 166 12.91 13.37 -3.16
C LEU A 166 12.53 13.06 -1.71
N LYS A 167 13.23 12.12 -1.06
CA LYS A 167 12.84 11.59 0.26
C LYS A 167 13.92 11.72 1.35
N GLN A 168 15.15 12.01 0.96
CA GLN A 168 16.25 12.15 1.92
C GLN A 168 16.15 13.50 2.62
N VAL A 169 15.88 13.48 3.93
CA VAL A 169 15.67 14.71 4.70
C VAL A 169 16.82 15.69 4.55
N PRO A 170 18.10 15.32 4.78
CA PRO A 170 19.20 16.27 4.63
C PRO A 170 19.35 16.84 3.21
N ALA A 171 19.07 16.02 2.19
CA ALA A 171 19.14 16.46 0.81
C ALA A 171 18.01 17.44 0.45
N CYS A 172 16.81 17.24 1.00
CA CYS A 172 15.68 18.14 0.82
C CYS A 172 15.92 19.48 1.53
N GLU A 173 16.44 19.46 2.75
CA GLU A 173 16.79 20.69 3.48
C GLU A 173 17.86 21.51 2.74
N TYR A 174 18.88 20.86 2.21
CA TYR A 174 19.95 21.51 1.47
C TYR A 174 19.52 22.00 0.09
N ASN A 175 18.55 21.32 -0.56
CA ASN A 175 18.05 21.66 -1.90
C ASN A 175 16.53 21.92 -1.87
N PRO A 176 16.05 22.97 -1.16
CA PRO A 176 14.64 23.15 -0.87
C PRO A 176 13.78 23.32 -2.12
N PHE A 177 14.23 24.08 -3.09
CA PHE A 177 13.49 24.31 -4.32
C PHE A 177 13.36 23.06 -5.19
N GLU A 178 14.38 22.19 -5.18
CA GLU A 178 14.31 20.92 -5.92
C GLU A 178 13.35 19.95 -5.24
N ALA A 179 13.25 19.97 -3.89
CA ALA A 179 12.27 19.21 -3.14
C ALA A 179 10.85 19.68 -3.46
N VAL A 180 10.60 20.99 -3.47
CA VAL A 180 9.29 21.57 -3.84
C VAL A 180 8.95 21.26 -5.30
N LYS A 181 9.85 21.49 -6.26
CA LYS A 181 9.63 21.19 -7.68
C LYS A 181 9.27 19.72 -7.90
N THR A 182 9.97 18.79 -7.21
CA THR A 182 9.75 17.37 -7.42
C THR A 182 8.51 16.87 -6.68
N ASN A 183 8.35 17.21 -5.40
CA ASN A 183 7.33 16.63 -4.54
C ASN A 183 5.98 17.37 -4.64
N VAL A 184 6.00 18.68 -4.92
CA VAL A 184 4.78 19.51 -4.99
C VAL A 184 4.38 19.75 -6.44
N HIS A 185 5.24 20.40 -7.25
CA HIS A 185 4.92 20.63 -8.66
C HIS A 185 4.86 19.33 -9.47
N GLY A 186 5.72 18.32 -9.12
CA GLY A 186 5.62 17.00 -9.71
C GLY A 186 4.28 16.30 -9.40
N ALA A 187 3.75 16.46 -8.18
CA ALA A 187 2.41 15.98 -7.82
C ALA A 187 1.32 16.70 -8.64
N GLN A 188 1.40 18.03 -8.74
CA GLN A 188 0.49 18.81 -9.59
C GLN A 188 0.52 18.30 -11.04
N ASN A 189 1.69 18.16 -11.64
CA ASN A 189 1.81 17.65 -13.02
C ASN A 189 1.19 16.26 -13.20
N VAL A 190 1.30 15.36 -12.18
CA VAL A 190 0.66 14.05 -12.23
C VAL A 190 -0.87 14.19 -12.21
N ILE A 191 -1.40 15.07 -11.39
CA ILE A 191 -2.85 15.33 -11.30
C ILE A 191 -3.35 15.89 -12.64
N ASP A 192 -2.74 16.94 -13.15
CA ASP A 192 -3.11 17.59 -14.40
C ASP A 192 -3.05 16.60 -15.58
N ALA A 193 -1.93 15.87 -15.71
CA ALA A 193 -1.75 14.88 -16.78
C ALA A 193 -2.78 13.74 -16.67
N ALA A 194 -3.09 13.25 -15.46
CA ALA A 194 -4.08 12.20 -15.27
C ALA A 194 -5.50 12.65 -15.68
N ILE A 195 -5.88 13.85 -15.29
CA ILE A 195 -7.18 14.45 -15.65
C ILE A 195 -7.26 14.65 -17.17
N ASP A 196 -6.21 15.19 -17.79
CA ASP A 196 -6.21 15.51 -19.23
C ASP A 196 -6.20 14.27 -20.12
N THR A 197 -5.56 13.18 -19.67
CA THR A 197 -5.48 11.92 -20.44
C THR A 197 -6.57 10.92 -20.08
N GLY A 198 -7.46 11.22 -19.12
CA GLY A 198 -8.57 10.35 -18.73
C GLY A 198 -8.16 9.12 -17.92
N VAL A 199 -7.06 9.19 -17.16
CA VAL A 199 -6.70 8.16 -16.18
C VAL A 199 -7.81 8.06 -15.14
N ARG A 200 -8.31 6.85 -14.88
CA ARG A 200 -9.48 6.65 -14.00
C ARG A 200 -9.13 6.71 -12.51
N LYS A 201 -8.02 6.07 -12.12
CA LYS A 201 -7.61 5.96 -10.72
C LYS A 201 -6.14 6.27 -10.55
N VAL A 202 -5.81 7.12 -9.59
CA VAL A 202 -4.43 7.49 -9.24
C VAL A 202 -4.20 7.29 -7.75
N ILE A 203 -3.16 6.56 -7.39
CA ILE A 203 -2.70 6.44 -6.00
C ILE A 203 -1.33 7.07 -5.87
N ALA A 204 -1.22 8.00 -4.92
CA ALA A 204 0.05 8.62 -4.55
C ALA A 204 0.61 8.00 -3.25
N LEU A 205 1.92 7.72 -3.26
CA LEU A 205 2.60 7.25 -2.05
C LEU A 205 2.90 8.43 -1.12
N SER A 206 2.47 8.34 0.11
CA SER A 206 2.76 9.28 1.19
C SER A 206 3.66 8.65 2.26
N THR A 207 3.81 9.31 3.40
CA THR A 207 4.73 8.95 4.48
C THR A 207 4.21 9.43 5.84
N ASP A 208 4.60 8.74 6.92
CA ASP A 208 4.42 9.16 8.30
C ASP A 208 5.00 10.57 8.58
N LYS A 209 6.01 10.99 7.83
CA LYS A 209 6.64 12.31 7.96
C LYS A 209 5.76 13.46 7.45
N ALA A 210 4.70 13.18 6.71
CA ALA A 210 3.69 14.15 6.29
C ALA A 210 2.74 14.55 7.44
N VAL A 211 2.67 13.76 8.50
CA VAL A 211 1.87 14.06 9.70
C VAL A 211 2.67 14.98 10.61
N ASN A 212 2.15 16.18 10.92
CA ASN A 212 2.83 17.20 11.76
C ASN A 212 4.32 17.36 11.37
N PRO A 213 4.63 17.78 10.14
CA PRO A 213 5.98 17.75 9.60
C PRO A 213 6.92 18.69 10.34
N VAL A 214 8.15 18.24 10.63
CA VAL A 214 9.23 19.02 11.24
C VAL A 214 10.42 19.22 10.29
N ASN A 215 10.28 18.76 9.04
CA ASN A 215 11.28 18.89 7.99
C ASN A 215 10.61 19.15 6.65
N LEU A 216 11.39 19.66 5.68
CA LEU A 216 10.89 20.05 4.36
C LEU A 216 10.37 18.85 3.57
N TYR A 217 11.01 17.67 3.68
CA TYR A 217 10.47 16.47 3.04
C TYR A 217 9.04 16.18 3.49
N GLY A 218 8.81 16.13 4.81
CA GLY A 218 7.47 15.92 5.37
C GLY A 218 6.49 17.01 4.94
N ALA A 219 6.90 18.29 4.99
CA ALA A 219 6.06 19.41 4.56
C ALA A 219 5.67 19.32 3.08
N THR A 220 6.61 18.99 2.19
CA THR A 220 6.31 18.80 0.76
C THR A 220 5.41 17.58 0.50
N LYS A 221 5.54 16.52 1.31
CA LYS A 221 4.64 15.35 1.22
C LYS A 221 3.25 15.65 1.76
N LEU A 222 3.12 16.47 2.82
CA LEU A 222 1.82 16.96 3.28
C LEU A 222 1.14 17.81 2.19
N CYS A 223 1.88 18.72 1.53
CA CYS A 223 1.36 19.46 0.38
C CYS A 223 0.88 18.50 -0.73
N SER A 224 1.69 17.50 -1.08
CA SER A 224 1.32 16.47 -2.06
C SER A 224 0.03 15.73 -1.68
N ASP A 225 -0.11 15.29 -0.41
CA ASP A 225 -1.32 14.63 0.09
C ASP A 225 -2.56 15.52 -0.11
N LYS A 226 -2.46 16.80 0.26
CA LYS A 226 -3.55 17.76 0.08
C LYS A 226 -3.88 17.99 -1.39
N LEU A 227 -2.88 18.07 -2.28
CA LEU A 227 -3.09 18.20 -3.72
C LEU A 227 -3.83 16.99 -4.30
N PHE A 228 -3.41 15.77 -3.96
CA PHE A 228 -4.09 14.56 -4.46
C PHE A 228 -5.50 14.42 -3.90
N THR A 229 -5.72 14.68 -2.61
CA THR A 229 -7.07 14.62 -2.04
C THR A 229 -8.00 15.66 -2.68
N GLN A 230 -7.52 16.88 -2.91
CA GLN A 230 -8.30 17.96 -3.57
C GLN A 230 -8.38 17.80 -5.09
N GLY A 231 -7.47 17.07 -5.71
CA GLY A 231 -7.49 16.77 -7.14
C GLY A 231 -8.81 16.16 -7.63
N ASN A 232 -9.56 15.51 -6.72
CA ASN A 232 -10.90 14.98 -7.01
C ASN A 232 -11.91 16.09 -7.38
N ALA A 233 -11.86 17.24 -6.69
CA ALA A 233 -12.70 18.39 -7.03
C ALA A 233 -12.29 18.99 -8.39
N TYR A 234 -10.98 19.00 -8.69
CA TYR A 234 -10.44 19.44 -9.98
C TYR A 234 -10.85 18.54 -11.14
N ALA A 235 -10.91 17.22 -10.91
CA ALA A 235 -11.31 16.26 -11.93
C ALA A 235 -12.76 16.45 -12.40
N GLY A 236 -13.64 16.92 -11.52
CA GLY A 236 -15.03 17.22 -11.86
C GLY A 236 -15.70 16.07 -12.63
N MET A 237 -16.32 16.40 -13.76
CA MET A 237 -17.02 15.42 -14.62
C MET A 237 -16.09 14.48 -15.41
N LYS A 238 -14.76 14.70 -15.46
CA LYS A 238 -13.81 13.80 -16.12
C LYS A 238 -13.64 12.46 -15.40
N GLY A 239 -14.05 12.37 -14.13
CA GLY A 239 -14.16 11.11 -13.41
C GLY A 239 -12.84 10.48 -12.94
N THR A 240 -11.70 11.18 -13.06
CA THR A 240 -10.45 10.76 -12.48
C THR A 240 -10.54 10.81 -10.95
N ARG A 241 -10.16 9.73 -10.27
CA ARG A 241 -10.16 9.65 -8.81
C ARG A 241 -8.74 9.56 -8.26
N PHE A 242 -8.48 10.29 -7.20
CA PHE A 242 -7.19 10.41 -6.54
C PHE A 242 -7.30 10.01 -5.09
N SER A 243 -6.38 9.15 -4.61
CA SER A 243 -6.23 8.82 -3.19
C SER A 243 -4.75 8.66 -2.85
N CYS A 244 -4.43 8.65 -1.57
CA CYS A 244 -3.07 8.44 -1.08
C CYS A 244 -2.98 7.15 -0.27
N VAL A 245 -1.78 6.57 -0.22
CA VAL A 245 -1.41 5.56 0.77
C VAL A 245 -0.32 6.14 1.65
N ARG A 246 -0.45 6.04 2.98
CA ARG A 246 0.48 6.60 3.94
C ARG A 246 1.01 5.50 4.84
N TYR A 247 2.33 5.32 4.87
CA TYR A 247 2.99 4.31 5.69
C TYR A 247 4.33 4.82 6.22
N GLY A 248 4.93 4.05 7.13
CA GLY A 248 6.19 4.37 7.79
C GLY A 248 7.43 3.94 7.00
N ASN A 249 8.43 3.43 7.71
CA ASN A 249 9.69 3.01 7.13
C ASN A 249 9.53 1.67 6.40
N VAL A 250 10.00 1.60 5.16
CA VAL A 250 9.99 0.37 4.37
C VAL A 250 11.27 -0.42 4.62
N ILE A 251 11.12 -1.66 5.08
CA ILE A 251 12.22 -2.58 5.37
C ILE A 251 13.06 -2.82 4.09
N GLY A 252 14.38 -2.68 4.20
CA GLY A 252 15.29 -2.94 3.08
C GLY A 252 15.25 -1.92 1.95
N SER A 253 14.56 -0.79 2.12
CA SER A 253 14.60 0.27 1.09
C SER A 253 15.96 0.94 1.03
N ARG A 254 16.38 1.37 -0.19
CA ARG A 254 17.67 2.03 -0.40
C ARG A 254 17.81 3.28 0.46
N GLY A 255 18.98 3.42 1.14
CA GLY A 255 19.28 4.53 2.04
C GLY A 255 18.48 4.53 3.35
N SER A 256 17.95 3.37 3.77
CA SER A 256 17.30 3.21 5.07
C SER A 256 18.29 2.74 6.14
N VAL A 257 17.85 2.73 7.41
CA VAL A 257 18.68 2.42 8.57
C VAL A 257 19.20 0.98 8.58
N ILE A 258 18.47 0.00 8.02
CA ILE A 258 18.89 -1.40 8.02
C ILE A 258 20.16 -1.61 7.20
N PRO A 259 20.29 -1.17 5.93
CA PRO A 259 21.55 -1.22 5.21
C PRO A 259 22.70 -0.51 5.94
N LEU A 260 22.42 0.62 6.60
CA LEU A 260 23.43 1.33 7.38
C LEU A 260 23.93 0.48 8.55
N PHE A 261 23.02 -0.14 9.33
CA PHE A 261 23.40 -0.99 10.45
C PHE A 261 24.15 -2.24 10.02
N LEU A 262 23.78 -2.84 8.88
CA LEU A 262 24.52 -3.98 8.31
C LEU A 262 25.96 -3.58 7.93
N GLN A 263 26.16 -2.40 7.34
CA GLN A 263 27.49 -1.87 7.05
C GLN A 263 28.27 -1.57 8.34
N GLN A 264 27.64 -0.94 9.33
CA GLN A 264 28.28 -0.59 10.60
C GLN A 264 28.62 -1.83 11.45
N LYS A 265 27.90 -2.92 11.29
CA LYS A 265 28.18 -4.22 11.96
C LYS A 265 29.61 -4.67 11.71
N GLU A 266 30.16 -4.44 10.53
CA GLU A 266 31.53 -4.80 10.18
C GLU A 266 32.57 -4.03 10.99
N SER A 267 32.26 -2.81 11.44
CA SER A 267 33.13 -1.99 12.30
C SER A 267 32.98 -2.27 13.78
N GLY A 268 32.02 -3.12 14.19
CA GLY A 268 31.71 -3.44 15.59
C GLY A 268 30.99 -2.35 16.36
N THR A 269 30.59 -1.23 15.71
CA THR A 269 29.90 -0.12 16.38
C THR A 269 28.71 0.33 15.52
N ILE A 270 27.53 0.40 16.15
CA ILE A 270 26.30 0.95 15.54
C ILE A 270 26.00 2.32 16.14
N THR A 271 25.72 3.30 15.30
CA THR A 271 25.30 4.63 15.74
C THR A 271 23.79 4.76 15.74
N ILE A 272 23.21 5.23 16.83
CA ILE A 272 21.78 5.57 16.98
C ILE A 272 21.64 7.02 17.41
N THR A 273 20.55 7.64 16.97
CA THR A 273 20.30 9.05 17.23
C THR A 273 19.73 9.30 18.63
N ASP A 274 18.83 8.43 19.11
CA ASP A 274 18.23 8.48 20.46
C ASP A 274 17.67 7.09 20.82
N ASP A 275 17.84 6.65 22.07
CA ASP A 275 17.42 5.32 22.54
C ASP A 275 15.91 5.18 22.70
N ARG A 276 15.19 6.30 22.83
CA ARG A 276 13.73 6.35 22.94
C ARG A 276 13.04 6.31 21.58
N MET A 277 13.79 6.54 20.49
CA MET A 277 13.25 6.71 19.14
C MET A 277 12.52 5.46 18.66
N THR A 278 11.31 5.65 18.15
CA THR A 278 10.50 4.59 17.53
C THR A 278 10.19 4.88 16.08
N ARG A 279 10.02 3.81 15.28
CA ARG A 279 9.60 3.91 13.88
C ARG A 279 8.56 2.84 13.56
N PHE A 280 7.64 3.18 12.68
CA PHE A 280 6.72 2.22 12.06
C PHE A 280 7.43 1.46 10.93
N TRP A 281 7.15 0.16 10.83
CA TRP A 281 7.81 -0.71 9.86
C TRP A 281 6.81 -1.43 8.99
N ILE A 282 7.06 -1.41 7.67
CA ILE A 282 6.31 -2.15 6.67
C ILE A 282 7.27 -2.86 5.72
N THR A 283 6.89 -4.04 5.26
CA THR A 283 7.62 -4.74 4.19
C THR A 283 7.30 -4.12 2.83
N LEU A 284 8.13 -4.38 1.81
CA LEU A 284 7.81 -3.99 0.44
C LEU A 284 6.53 -4.67 -0.05
N ASP A 285 6.30 -5.95 0.29
CA ASP A 285 5.05 -6.67 -0.01
C ASP A 285 3.84 -5.94 0.58
N GLY A 286 3.88 -5.62 1.87
CA GLY A 286 2.79 -4.91 2.54
C GLY A 286 2.52 -3.51 1.97
N ALA A 287 3.57 -2.80 1.55
CA ALA A 287 3.42 -1.50 0.90
C ALA A 287 2.75 -1.60 -0.48
N VAL A 288 3.08 -2.64 -1.27
CA VAL A 288 2.44 -2.90 -2.56
C VAL A 288 1.00 -3.36 -2.37
N GLU A 289 0.75 -4.26 -1.43
CA GLU A 289 -0.62 -4.72 -1.11
C GLU A 289 -1.51 -3.56 -0.68
N LEU A 290 -0.99 -2.59 0.10
CA LEU A 290 -1.73 -1.39 0.48
C LEU A 290 -2.14 -0.55 -0.76
N VAL A 291 -1.25 -0.41 -1.75
CA VAL A 291 -1.57 0.30 -3.00
C VAL A 291 -2.64 -0.46 -3.78
N ILE A 292 -2.52 -1.78 -3.89
CA ILE A 292 -3.51 -2.62 -4.57
C ILE A 292 -4.87 -2.51 -3.87
N LYS A 293 -4.93 -2.63 -2.54
CA LYS A 293 -6.15 -2.41 -1.75
C LYS A 293 -6.71 -1.00 -1.96
N GLY A 294 -5.82 0.00 -2.00
CA GLY A 294 -6.22 1.37 -2.32
C GLY A 294 -6.97 1.46 -3.64
N PHE A 295 -6.49 0.82 -4.72
CA PHE A 295 -7.19 0.79 -6.00
C PHE A 295 -8.56 0.12 -5.95
N TYR A 296 -8.72 -0.93 -5.14
CA TYR A 296 -10.02 -1.58 -4.98
C TYR A 296 -11.02 -0.71 -4.22
N TYR A 297 -10.57 -0.05 -3.16
CA TYR A 297 -11.47 0.61 -2.20
C TYR A 297 -11.59 2.13 -2.37
N MET A 298 -10.77 2.75 -3.23
CA MET A 298 -10.82 4.19 -3.41
C MET A 298 -12.10 4.66 -4.11
N GLU A 299 -12.73 5.65 -3.50
CA GLU A 299 -13.81 6.45 -4.06
C GLU A 299 -13.34 7.86 -4.43
N GLY A 300 -12.15 8.24 -3.96
CA GLY A 300 -11.48 9.50 -4.22
C GLY A 300 -11.38 10.41 -2.99
N GLY A 301 -10.16 10.82 -2.65
CA GLY A 301 -9.86 11.72 -1.52
C GLY A 301 -9.39 11.03 -0.25
N GLU A 302 -9.45 9.72 -0.16
CA GLU A 302 -9.03 8.97 1.01
C GLU A 302 -7.51 8.91 1.16
N ILE A 303 -7.05 8.76 2.42
CA ILE A 303 -5.68 8.36 2.73
C ILE A 303 -5.75 7.01 3.43
N PHE A 304 -5.28 5.96 2.77
CA PHE A 304 -5.21 4.61 3.31
C PHE A 304 -3.97 4.44 4.18
N VAL A 305 -4.15 3.95 5.39
CA VAL A 305 -3.10 3.80 6.41
C VAL A 305 -3.09 2.35 6.90
N PRO A 306 -1.98 1.62 6.78
CA PRO A 306 -1.91 0.24 7.20
C PRO A 306 -1.82 0.13 8.73
N ARG A 307 -2.30 -0.99 9.28
CA ARG A 307 -2.02 -1.39 10.65
C ARG A 307 -0.66 -2.05 10.70
N ILE A 308 0.36 -1.32 11.08
CA ILE A 308 1.75 -1.79 11.10
C ILE A 308 2.40 -1.60 12.48
N PRO A 309 3.36 -2.45 12.83
CA PRO A 309 4.03 -2.37 14.12
C PRO A 309 4.94 -1.14 14.21
N SER A 310 5.10 -0.65 15.44
CA SER A 310 6.14 0.30 15.81
C SER A 310 7.20 -0.41 16.66
N MET A 311 8.48 -0.09 16.43
CA MET A 311 9.61 -0.68 17.14
C MET A 311 10.63 0.39 17.50
N ARG A 312 11.32 0.22 18.64
CA ARG A 312 12.46 1.06 19.00
C ARG A 312 13.63 0.81 18.07
N ILE A 313 14.37 1.86 17.75
CA ILE A 313 15.58 1.73 16.93
C ILE A 313 16.67 0.89 17.65
N THR A 314 16.71 0.96 18.97
CA THR A 314 17.58 0.12 19.80
C THR A 314 17.31 -1.38 19.64
N ASP A 315 16.04 -1.77 19.55
CA ASP A 315 15.66 -3.19 19.37
C ASP A 315 16.03 -3.67 17.96
N LEU A 316 15.87 -2.80 16.96
CA LEU A 316 16.35 -3.08 15.60
C LEU A 316 17.87 -3.27 15.56
N ALA A 317 18.62 -2.40 16.24
CA ALA A 317 20.09 -2.50 16.32
C ALA A 317 20.53 -3.81 16.97
N ARG A 318 19.90 -4.22 18.08
CA ARG A 318 20.16 -5.49 18.75
C ARG A 318 19.82 -6.70 17.86
N ALA A 319 18.72 -6.62 17.12
CA ALA A 319 18.31 -7.71 16.22
C ALA A 319 19.29 -7.92 15.05
N ILE A 320 19.90 -6.84 14.53
CA ILE A 320 20.83 -6.89 13.39
C ILE A 320 22.25 -7.23 13.85
N ALA A 321 22.70 -6.63 14.95
CA ALA A 321 24.08 -6.72 15.41
C ALA A 321 24.15 -6.75 16.94
N PRO A 322 23.77 -7.87 17.59
CA PRO A 322 23.68 -7.99 19.05
C PRO A 322 25.03 -7.80 19.75
N GLU A 323 26.15 -8.06 19.05
CA GLU A 323 27.50 -7.98 19.58
C GLU A 323 28.18 -6.61 19.40
N CYS A 324 27.54 -5.70 18.65
CA CYS A 324 28.10 -4.39 18.39
C CYS A 324 27.86 -3.43 19.58
N LYS A 325 28.86 -2.56 19.81
CA LYS A 325 28.68 -1.41 20.69
C LYS A 325 27.67 -0.44 20.08
N VAL A 326 26.77 0.07 20.88
CA VAL A 326 25.83 1.12 20.47
C VAL A 326 26.36 2.48 20.93
N GLU A 327 26.50 3.41 19.99
CA GLU A 327 26.93 4.78 20.24
C GLU A 327 25.78 5.76 19.95
N MET A 328 25.53 6.69 20.90
CA MET A 328 24.50 7.73 20.75
C MET A 328 25.11 8.96 20.09
N ILE A 329 24.53 9.37 18.95
CA ILE A 329 25.02 10.52 18.18
C ILE A 329 24.14 11.77 18.30
N GLY A 330 23.01 11.69 19.02
CA GLY A 330 22.03 12.76 19.14
C GLY A 330 21.03 12.85 18.00
N ILE A 331 19.87 13.47 18.28
CA ILE A 331 18.80 13.66 17.31
C ILE A 331 19.26 14.67 16.25
N ARG A 332 19.08 14.32 14.97
CA ARG A 332 19.43 15.19 13.86
C ARG A 332 18.38 16.27 13.64
N PRO A 333 18.74 17.45 13.12
CA PRO A 333 17.75 18.43 12.71
C PRO A 333 16.70 17.82 11.76
N GLY A 334 15.43 18.10 12.03
CA GLY A 334 14.33 17.57 11.23
C GLY A 334 13.92 16.11 11.50
N GLU A 335 14.48 15.47 12.54
CA GLU A 335 14.03 14.15 13.00
C GLU A 335 13.08 14.27 14.18
N LYS A 336 12.02 13.45 14.19
CA LYS A 336 11.12 13.29 15.35
C LYS A 336 11.58 12.12 16.19
N LEU A 337 11.31 12.20 17.50
CA LEU A 337 11.47 11.06 18.39
C LEU A 337 10.53 9.93 18.03
N HIS A 338 9.25 10.25 17.86
CA HIS A 338 8.21 9.33 17.41
C HIS A 338 7.51 9.87 16.18
N GLU A 339 7.22 9.01 15.21
CA GLU A 339 6.40 9.35 14.06
C GLU A 339 4.93 9.02 14.34
N ALA A 340 4.02 9.65 13.60
CA ALA A 340 2.60 9.36 13.61
C ALA A 340 2.12 9.02 12.19
N LEU A 341 1.17 8.12 12.07
CA LEU A 341 0.53 7.78 10.78
C LEU A 341 -0.77 8.55 10.56
N THR A 342 -1.36 9.08 11.64
CA THR A 342 -2.59 9.88 11.62
C THR A 342 -2.41 11.04 12.59
N GLY A 343 -2.77 12.24 12.15
CA GLY A 343 -2.79 13.41 13.01
C GLY A 343 -4.00 13.41 13.93
N GLU A 344 -3.95 14.19 15.01
CA GLU A 344 -5.05 14.31 15.97
C GLU A 344 -6.34 14.78 15.29
N ASP A 345 -6.27 15.79 14.44
CA ASP A 345 -7.42 16.29 13.68
C ASP A 345 -7.92 15.30 12.62
N GLU A 346 -7.03 14.52 12.03
CA GLU A 346 -7.40 13.44 11.09
C GLU A 346 -8.14 12.31 11.79
N GLY A 347 -7.88 12.08 13.09
CA GLY A 347 -8.51 11.03 13.89
C GLY A 347 -10.04 11.08 13.89
N ARG A 348 -10.62 12.28 13.85
CA ARG A 348 -12.08 12.50 13.80
C ARG A 348 -12.74 11.91 12.53
N ASN A 349 -11.98 11.84 11.43
CA ASN A 349 -12.43 11.33 10.14
C ASN A 349 -11.79 9.99 9.77
N THR A 350 -11.13 9.34 10.74
CA THR A 350 -10.49 8.04 10.51
C THR A 350 -11.41 6.92 10.92
N ILE A 351 -11.59 5.97 10.02
CA ILE A 351 -12.33 4.72 10.27
C ILE A 351 -11.41 3.51 10.15
N SER A 352 -11.82 2.41 10.78
CA SER A 352 -11.22 1.09 10.58
C SER A 352 -11.97 0.38 9.45
N TYR A 353 -11.27 -0.03 8.40
CA TYR A 353 -11.89 -0.67 7.25
C TYR A 353 -10.97 -1.74 6.64
N LYS A 354 -11.46 -2.97 6.48
CA LYS A 354 -10.73 -4.08 5.83
C LYS A 354 -9.28 -4.27 6.30
N GLY A 355 -9.05 -4.20 7.62
CA GLY A 355 -7.73 -4.42 8.21
C GLY A 355 -6.75 -3.25 8.11
N MET A 356 -7.21 -2.09 7.68
CA MET A 356 -6.45 -0.83 7.63
C MET A 356 -7.25 0.31 8.27
N TYR A 357 -6.63 1.47 8.43
CA TYR A 357 -7.32 2.72 8.72
C TYR A 357 -7.50 3.49 7.43
N VAL A 358 -8.61 4.21 7.31
CA VAL A 358 -8.89 5.10 6.19
C VAL A 358 -9.24 6.47 6.75
N ILE A 359 -8.44 7.47 6.40
CA ILE A 359 -8.73 8.86 6.69
C ILE A 359 -9.63 9.37 5.57
N LEU A 360 -10.88 9.62 5.92
CA LEU A 360 -11.90 10.08 4.97
C LEU A 360 -11.74 11.58 4.69
N PRO A 361 -11.98 12.04 3.46
CA PRO A 361 -11.97 13.46 3.16
C PRO A 361 -13.12 14.17 3.87
N ASN A 362 -12.83 15.33 4.44
CA ASN A 362 -13.85 16.18 5.06
C ASN A 362 -14.30 17.25 4.03
N MET A 363 -15.04 16.82 3.00
CA MET A 363 -15.47 17.64 1.89
C MET A 363 -16.96 17.52 1.67
N SER A 364 -17.64 18.62 1.32
CA SER A 364 -19.09 18.66 1.10
C SER A 364 -19.57 17.82 -0.10
N TRP A 365 -18.68 17.47 -1.02
CA TRP A 365 -18.98 16.66 -2.20
C TRP A 365 -18.74 15.18 -1.99
N TRP A 366 -18.19 14.77 -0.83
CA TRP A 366 -17.84 13.39 -0.54
C TRP A 366 -18.85 12.74 0.41
N GLU A 367 -19.40 11.58 0.01
CA GLU A 367 -20.42 10.88 0.78
C GLU A 367 -19.78 9.74 1.59
N ARG A 368 -19.92 9.83 2.92
CA ARG A 368 -19.39 8.82 3.86
C ARG A 368 -20.07 7.46 3.69
N GLU A 369 -21.24 7.44 3.07
CA GLU A 369 -22.06 6.24 2.86
C GLU A 369 -21.39 5.17 1.98
N ASN A 370 -20.37 5.53 1.19
CA ASN A 370 -19.59 4.61 0.38
C ASN A 370 -18.73 3.63 1.20
N TYR A 371 -18.58 3.86 2.51
CA TYR A 371 -17.82 3.02 3.43
C TYR A 371 -18.72 2.33 4.47
N HIS A 372 -19.80 1.67 4.04
CA HIS A 372 -20.68 0.93 4.92
C HIS A 372 -20.03 -0.34 5.49
N GLY A 373 -20.09 -0.55 6.81
CA GLY A 373 -19.77 -1.80 7.48
C GLY A 373 -18.30 -1.95 7.91
N GLY A 374 -17.66 -0.87 8.32
CA GLY A 374 -16.39 -0.91 9.05
C GLY A 374 -16.60 -0.99 10.56
#